data_2e61ce5a14e204325c30058be93e1381
#
_entry.id   2e61ce5a14e204325c30058be93e1381
#
_cell.length_a   1.000
_cell.length_b   1.000
_cell.length_c   1.000
_cell.angle_alpha   90.00
_cell.angle_beta   90.00
_cell.angle_gamma   90.00
#
_symmetry.space_group_name_H-M   'P 1'
#
loop_
_entity.id
_entity.type
_entity.pdbx_description
1 polymer ?
#
loop_
_entity_poly.entity_id
_entity_poly.type
_entity_poly.pdbx_seq_one_letter_code
_entity_poly.pdbx_strand_id
1 'polypeptide(L)'
;VVLDFAKNAQVEMVDYEPMKLDFIRSYDPEPNPDKESLQEAAELINNAQRPLVLVGQGVELGNAQDELRAFIEKADMPCGCTLLGLSAIPTSHPLNKGMLGMHGNLGPNVKTNECDVLIAVGMRFDDRVTGKLDTYAKQAKVIHLDIDHSEIDKNVKVDVPVLGNCKHTLAM
;
A
#
# COMPACT_ATOMS: atom_id res chain seq x y z
N VAL A 1 16.11 16.09 -1.10
CA VAL A 1 17.08 16.83 -0.25
C VAL A 1 17.95 17.67 -1.15
N VAL A 2 18.11 18.98 -0.85
CA VAL A 2 19.03 19.89 -1.53
C VAL A 2 20.16 20.20 -0.56
N LEU A 3 21.38 20.03 -1.01
CA LEU A 3 22.58 20.40 -0.27
C LEU A 3 23.24 21.60 -0.98
N ASP A 4 23.28 22.74 -0.31
CA ASP A 4 24.03 23.90 -0.80
C ASP A 4 25.47 23.82 -0.27
N PHE A 5 26.40 23.54 -1.20
CA PHE A 5 27.83 23.42 -0.89
C PHE A 5 28.55 24.73 -1.11
N ALA A 6 28.95 25.39 -0.03
CA ALA A 6 29.72 26.61 -0.11
C ALA A 6 31.06 26.36 -0.85
N LYS A 7 31.45 27.32 -1.73
CA LYS A 7 32.62 27.16 -2.59
C LYS A 7 33.93 26.89 -1.83
N ASN A 8 34.12 27.51 -0.68
CA ASN A 8 35.30 27.32 0.16
C ASN A 8 35.33 25.87 0.76
N ALA A 9 34.19 25.33 1.14
CA ALA A 9 34.09 23.94 1.63
C ALA A 9 34.47 22.90 0.57
N GLN A 10 34.24 23.23 -0.73
CA GLN A 10 34.57 22.30 -1.84
C GLN A 10 36.08 22.19 -2.13
N VAL A 11 36.88 23.13 -1.65
CA VAL A 11 38.33 23.17 -1.90
C VAL A 11 39.17 22.97 -0.64
N GLU A 12 38.52 22.82 0.50
CA GLU A 12 39.19 22.60 1.77
C GLU A 12 39.78 21.18 1.83
N MET A 13 40.98 21.08 2.31
CA MET A 13 41.65 19.78 2.53
C MET A 13 41.24 19.21 3.88
N VAL A 14 40.75 17.98 3.86
CA VAL A 14 40.29 17.28 5.06
C VAL A 14 40.84 15.85 5.07
N ASP A 15 41.21 15.36 6.25
CA ASP A 15 41.53 13.95 6.44
C ASP A 15 40.20 13.15 6.32
N TYR A 16 40.09 12.36 5.27
CA TYR A 16 38.88 11.60 5.00
C TYR A 16 38.85 10.30 5.77
N GLU A 17 37.92 10.19 6.70
CA GLU A 17 37.56 8.92 7.35
C GLU A 17 36.17 8.48 6.90
N PRO A 18 36.04 7.26 6.34
CA PRO A 18 34.73 6.74 5.98
C PRO A 18 33.84 6.60 7.21
N MET A 19 32.75 7.36 7.27
CA MET A 19 31.76 7.23 8.32
C MET A 19 30.82 6.08 8.00
N LYS A 20 30.70 5.09 8.90
CA LYS A 20 29.63 4.10 8.83
C LYS A 20 28.36 4.74 9.36
N LEU A 21 27.34 4.79 8.51
CA LEU A 21 25.98 5.12 8.92
C LEU A 21 25.31 3.83 9.37
N ASP A 22 25.13 3.68 10.68
CA ASP A 22 24.42 2.53 11.25
C ASP A 22 22.89 2.74 11.21
N PHE A 23 22.44 3.99 11.17
CA PHE A 23 21.03 4.33 11.02
C PHE A 23 20.84 5.75 10.50
N ILE A 24 19.68 5.99 9.86
CA ILE A 24 19.22 7.34 9.50
C ILE A 24 18.06 7.69 10.43
N ARG A 25 18.20 8.81 11.15
CA ARG A 25 17.17 9.28 12.08
C ARG A 25 15.83 9.41 11.39
N SER A 26 14.78 8.89 12.01
CA SER A 26 13.40 8.89 11.48
C SER A 26 13.19 8.09 10.19
N TYR A 27 14.10 7.20 9.84
CA TYR A 27 13.94 6.27 8.73
C TYR A 27 13.98 4.84 9.26
N ASP A 28 12.84 4.15 9.15
CA ASP A 28 12.71 2.71 9.39
C ASP A 28 12.36 2.05 8.05
N PRO A 29 13.32 1.34 7.42
CA PRO A 29 13.11 0.72 6.11
C PRO A 29 12.18 -0.50 6.16
N GLU A 30 12.05 -1.14 7.33
CA GLU A 30 11.23 -2.33 7.51
C GLU A 30 10.46 -2.26 8.84
N PRO A 31 9.44 -1.37 8.92
CA PRO A 31 8.63 -1.26 10.12
C PRO A 31 7.92 -2.59 10.42
N ASN A 32 7.87 -2.94 11.69
CA ASN A 32 7.08 -4.09 12.13
C ASN A 32 5.63 -3.67 12.31
N PRO A 33 4.69 -4.47 11.81
CA PRO A 33 3.28 -4.18 11.99
C PRO A 33 2.89 -4.25 13.48
N ASP A 34 2.08 -3.29 13.90
CA ASP A 34 1.50 -3.29 15.22
C ASP A 34 0.41 -4.37 15.35
N LYS A 35 0.41 -5.11 16.45
CA LYS A 35 -0.56 -6.20 16.67
C LYS A 35 -1.99 -5.72 16.83
N GLU A 36 -2.19 -4.54 17.41
CA GLU A 36 -3.52 -3.96 17.61
C GLU A 36 -4.11 -3.59 16.25
N SER A 37 -3.33 -2.93 15.39
CA SER A 37 -3.74 -2.58 14.02
C SER A 37 -4.05 -3.82 13.18
N LEU A 38 -3.26 -4.88 13.30
CA LEU A 38 -3.53 -6.16 12.61
C LEU A 38 -4.83 -6.79 13.09
N GLN A 39 -5.09 -6.80 14.39
CA GLN A 39 -6.32 -7.34 14.95
C GLN A 39 -7.53 -6.53 14.50
N GLU A 40 -7.47 -5.21 14.55
CA GLU A 40 -8.54 -4.32 14.10
C GLU A 40 -8.82 -4.52 12.60
N ALA A 41 -7.77 -4.62 11.78
CA ALA A 41 -7.90 -4.93 10.35
C ALA A 41 -8.62 -6.26 10.13
N ALA A 42 -8.22 -7.32 10.84
CA ALA A 42 -8.85 -8.63 10.74
C ALA A 42 -10.33 -8.60 11.17
N GLU A 43 -10.67 -7.88 12.24
CA GLU A 43 -12.06 -7.73 12.69
C GLU A 43 -12.91 -7.00 11.64
N LEU A 44 -12.39 -5.92 11.03
CA LEU A 44 -13.09 -5.22 9.96
C LEU A 44 -13.33 -6.13 8.74
N ILE A 45 -12.30 -6.87 8.32
CA ILE A 45 -12.39 -7.79 7.18
C ILE A 45 -13.41 -8.90 7.45
N ASN A 46 -13.37 -9.52 8.63
CA ASN A 46 -14.26 -10.62 9.00
C ASN A 46 -15.75 -10.19 9.09
N ASN A 47 -16.01 -8.92 9.36
CA ASN A 47 -17.37 -8.36 9.42
C ASN A 47 -17.84 -7.73 8.11
N ALA A 48 -16.96 -7.59 7.12
CA ALA A 48 -17.28 -6.97 5.84
C ALA A 48 -18.30 -7.80 5.04
N GLN A 49 -19.23 -7.11 4.38
CA GLN A 49 -20.21 -7.72 3.48
C GLN A 49 -19.77 -7.63 2.02
N ARG A 50 -19.00 -6.61 1.69
CA ARG A 50 -18.51 -6.34 0.34
C ARG A 50 -17.05 -5.84 0.39
N PRO A 51 -16.12 -6.63 0.89
CA PRO A 51 -14.71 -6.23 0.92
C PRO A 51 -14.15 -6.15 -0.50
N LEU A 52 -13.19 -5.25 -0.70
CA LEU A 52 -12.43 -5.13 -1.94
C LEU A 52 -10.95 -4.91 -1.63
N VAL A 53 -10.10 -5.72 -2.24
CA VAL A 53 -8.64 -5.56 -2.14
C VAL A 53 -8.11 -4.75 -3.30
N LEU A 54 -7.37 -3.68 -3.03
CA LEU A 54 -6.62 -2.92 -4.02
C LEU A 54 -5.16 -3.29 -3.98
N VAL A 55 -4.64 -3.77 -5.11
CA VAL A 55 -3.30 -4.32 -5.22
C VAL A 55 -2.37 -3.33 -5.90
N GLY A 56 -1.35 -2.87 -5.20
CA GLY A 56 -0.33 -1.96 -5.72
C GLY A 56 1.01 -2.64 -5.97
N GLN A 57 1.99 -1.83 -6.39
CA GLN A 57 3.35 -2.27 -6.70
C GLN A 57 4.09 -2.81 -5.47
N GLY A 58 3.73 -2.37 -4.27
CA GLY A 58 4.35 -2.84 -3.02
C GLY A 58 4.29 -4.34 -2.83
N VAL A 59 3.30 -5.02 -3.42
CA VAL A 59 3.21 -6.49 -3.42
C VAL A 59 4.36 -7.11 -4.22
N GLU A 60 4.65 -6.58 -5.41
CA GLU A 60 5.77 -7.01 -6.25
C GLU A 60 7.11 -6.71 -5.58
N LEU A 61 7.29 -5.48 -5.10
CA LEU A 61 8.52 -5.04 -4.44
C LEU A 61 8.82 -5.82 -3.16
N GLY A 62 7.76 -6.22 -2.44
CA GLY A 62 7.86 -7.04 -1.24
C GLY A 62 7.98 -8.55 -1.51
N ASN A 63 7.92 -9.00 -2.78
CA ASN A 63 7.82 -10.42 -3.16
C ASN A 63 6.70 -11.15 -2.40
N ALA A 64 5.51 -10.53 -2.33
CA ALA A 64 4.36 -10.95 -1.53
C ALA A 64 3.20 -11.52 -2.37
N GLN A 65 3.47 -11.98 -3.60
CA GLN A 65 2.42 -12.45 -4.53
C GLN A 65 1.70 -13.70 -4.00
N ASP A 66 2.44 -14.63 -3.40
CA ASP A 66 1.86 -15.86 -2.86
C ASP A 66 1.04 -15.58 -1.60
N GLU A 67 1.52 -14.69 -0.72
CA GLU A 67 0.82 -14.25 0.47
C GLU A 67 -0.46 -13.48 0.11
N LEU A 68 -0.40 -12.61 -0.91
CA LEU A 68 -1.58 -11.91 -1.43
C LEU A 68 -2.63 -12.92 -1.93
N ARG A 69 -2.21 -13.90 -2.71
CA ARG A 69 -3.10 -14.92 -3.26
C ARG A 69 -3.78 -15.71 -2.14
N ALA A 70 -2.98 -16.20 -1.18
CA ALA A 70 -3.51 -16.91 -0.03
C ALA A 70 -4.51 -16.08 0.78
N PHE A 71 -4.22 -14.78 0.96
CA PHE A 71 -5.07 -13.86 1.68
C PHE A 71 -6.43 -13.63 1.00
N ILE A 72 -6.44 -13.33 -0.30
CA ILE A 72 -7.70 -13.10 -1.04
C ILE A 72 -8.52 -14.38 -1.21
N GLU A 73 -7.86 -15.52 -1.42
CA GLU A 73 -8.54 -16.80 -1.55
C GLU A 73 -9.16 -17.26 -0.23
N LYS A 74 -8.45 -17.09 0.89
CA LYS A 74 -8.94 -17.46 2.23
C LYS A 74 -10.24 -16.76 2.60
N ALA A 75 -10.40 -15.51 2.23
CA ALA A 75 -11.57 -14.71 2.55
C ALA A 75 -12.53 -14.50 1.36
N ASP A 76 -12.27 -15.15 0.22
CA ASP A 76 -13.03 -15.02 -1.05
C ASP A 76 -13.25 -13.55 -1.46
N MET A 77 -12.20 -12.75 -1.37
CA MET A 77 -12.29 -11.31 -1.63
C MET A 77 -11.91 -10.96 -3.06
N PRO A 78 -12.75 -10.22 -3.81
CA PRO A 78 -12.36 -9.70 -5.10
C PRO A 78 -11.23 -8.68 -4.95
N CYS A 79 -10.35 -8.62 -5.95
CA CYS A 79 -9.30 -7.62 -6.00
C CYS A 79 -9.29 -6.85 -7.32
N GLY A 80 -8.82 -5.60 -7.26
CA GLY A 80 -8.51 -4.77 -8.40
C GLY A 80 -7.05 -4.32 -8.33
N CYS A 81 -6.36 -4.26 -9.47
CA CYS A 81 -4.95 -3.95 -9.53
C CYS A 81 -4.71 -2.53 -10.02
N THR A 82 -3.77 -1.80 -9.41
CA THR A 82 -3.21 -0.60 -10.03
C THR A 82 -2.38 -0.99 -11.25
N LEU A 83 -2.02 -0.04 -12.10
CA LEU A 83 -1.18 -0.31 -13.27
C LEU A 83 0.10 -1.07 -12.90
N LEU A 84 0.79 -0.65 -11.85
CA LEU A 84 2.03 -1.30 -11.39
C LEU A 84 1.78 -2.52 -10.48
N GLY A 85 0.54 -2.80 -10.11
CA GLY A 85 0.13 -3.99 -9.38
C GLY A 85 -0.38 -5.13 -10.25
N LEU A 86 -0.45 -4.93 -11.59
CA LEU A 86 -1.06 -5.91 -12.51
C LEU A 86 -0.36 -7.29 -12.50
N SER A 87 0.94 -7.33 -12.23
CA SER A 87 1.72 -8.58 -12.21
C SER A 87 1.57 -9.37 -10.91
N ALA A 88 1.02 -8.75 -9.85
CA ALA A 88 0.94 -9.36 -8.52
C ALA A 88 -0.02 -10.56 -8.46
N ILE A 89 -1.00 -10.62 -9.36
CA ILE A 89 -1.96 -11.72 -9.46
C ILE A 89 -2.29 -12.02 -10.93
N PRO A 90 -2.36 -13.29 -11.35
CA PRO A 90 -2.69 -13.65 -12.73
C PRO A 90 -4.02 -13.04 -13.18
N THR A 91 -4.06 -12.53 -14.40
CA THR A 91 -5.30 -11.97 -15.00
C THR A 91 -6.44 -12.99 -15.07
N SER A 92 -6.09 -14.29 -15.20
CA SER A 92 -7.06 -15.40 -15.23
C SER A 92 -7.60 -15.79 -13.86
N HIS A 93 -7.07 -15.21 -12.78
CA HIS A 93 -7.52 -15.53 -11.42
C HIS A 93 -8.98 -15.08 -11.22
N PRO A 94 -9.87 -15.94 -10.69
CA PRO A 94 -11.31 -15.64 -10.61
C PRO A 94 -11.65 -14.42 -9.73
N LEU A 95 -10.82 -14.13 -8.73
CA LEU A 95 -10.99 -12.96 -7.86
C LEU A 95 -10.38 -11.69 -8.45
N ASN A 96 -9.52 -11.76 -9.48
CA ASN A 96 -8.99 -10.59 -10.16
C ASN A 96 -10.06 -9.94 -11.04
N LYS A 97 -10.48 -8.73 -10.72
CA LYS A 97 -11.50 -7.97 -11.46
C LYS A 97 -10.89 -7.01 -12.50
N GLY A 98 -9.56 -7.00 -12.62
CA GLY A 98 -8.83 -6.20 -13.58
C GLY A 98 -8.22 -4.92 -13.02
N MET A 99 -7.78 -4.05 -13.92
CA MET A 99 -7.16 -2.78 -13.57
C MET A 99 -8.20 -1.77 -13.11
N LEU A 100 -7.89 -1.03 -12.05
CA LEU A 100 -8.68 0.08 -11.55
C LEU A 100 -8.01 1.43 -11.87
N GLY A 101 -8.73 2.52 -11.63
CA GLY A 101 -8.26 3.88 -11.86
C GLY A 101 -8.72 4.48 -13.19
N MET A 102 -8.13 5.60 -13.58
CA MET A 102 -8.52 6.43 -14.73
C MET A 102 -8.57 5.64 -16.06
N HIS A 103 -7.63 4.74 -16.26
CA HIS A 103 -7.54 3.90 -17.46
C HIS A 103 -7.96 2.45 -17.19
N GLY A 104 -8.62 2.22 -16.06
CA GLY A 104 -9.01 0.89 -15.64
C GLY A 104 -10.34 0.40 -16.22
N ASN A 105 -10.71 -0.80 -15.82
CA ASN A 105 -11.97 -1.43 -16.18
C ASN A 105 -13.12 -0.85 -15.36
N LEU A 106 -14.32 -0.88 -15.91
CA LEU A 106 -15.52 -0.40 -15.21
C LEU A 106 -15.78 -1.18 -13.90
N GLY A 107 -15.65 -2.51 -13.95
CA GLY A 107 -15.96 -3.39 -12.82
C GLY A 107 -15.24 -3.03 -11.52
N PRO A 108 -13.91 -3.02 -11.47
CA PRO A 108 -13.18 -2.68 -10.24
C PRO A 108 -13.41 -1.23 -9.79
N ASN A 109 -13.61 -0.28 -10.72
CA ASN A 109 -13.93 1.10 -10.37
C ASN A 109 -15.32 1.24 -9.71
N VAL A 110 -16.32 0.52 -10.20
CA VAL A 110 -17.64 0.46 -9.57
C VAL A 110 -17.55 -0.19 -8.19
N LYS A 111 -16.85 -1.32 -8.08
CA LYS A 111 -16.68 -2.03 -6.80
C LYS A 111 -15.98 -1.18 -5.74
N THR A 112 -15.06 -0.32 -6.12
CA THR A 112 -14.40 0.63 -5.19
C THR A 112 -15.43 1.57 -4.54
N ASN A 113 -16.49 1.95 -5.25
CA ASN A 113 -17.54 2.82 -4.73
C ASN A 113 -18.75 2.06 -4.15
N GLU A 114 -18.73 0.74 -4.16
CA GLU A 114 -19.77 -0.12 -3.59
C GLU A 114 -19.30 -0.92 -2.37
N CYS A 115 -17.97 -1.08 -2.19
CA CYS A 115 -17.41 -1.84 -1.07
C CYS A 115 -17.72 -1.15 0.26
N ASP A 116 -17.81 -1.94 1.33
CA ASP A 116 -17.92 -1.46 2.70
C ASP A 116 -16.56 -1.45 3.43
N VAL A 117 -15.63 -2.31 3.00
CA VAL A 117 -14.24 -2.31 3.45
C VAL A 117 -13.31 -2.31 2.24
N LEU A 118 -12.41 -1.33 2.19
CA LEU A 118 -11.40 -1.16 1.16
C LEU A 118 -10.04 -1.50 1.75
N ILE A 119 -9.40 -2.54 1.25
CA ILE A 119 -8.09 -3.01 1.73
C ILE A 119 -7.05 -2.65 0.69
N ALA A 120 -6.28 -1.60 0.93
CA ALA A 120 -5.20 -1.16 0.04
C ALA A 120 -3.88 -1.82 0.44
N VAL A 121 -3.26 -2.54 -0.49
CA VAL A 121 -2.04 -3.30 -0.24
C VAL A 121 -0.92 -2.77 -1.12
N GLY A 122 0.08 -2.10 -0.51
CA GLY A 122 1.25 -1.58 -1.19
C GLY A 122 0.94 -0.58 -2.30
N MET A 123 0.00 0.33 -2.07
CA MET A 123 -0.41 1.35 -3.03
C MET A 123 -0.66 2.71 -2.35
N ARG A 124 -0.29 3.78 -3.00
CA ARG A 124 -0.23 5.14 -2.41
C ARG A 124 -1.47 6.02 -2.64
N PHE A 125 -2.56 5.52 -3.17
CA PHE A 125 -3.77 6.31 -3.47
C PHE A 125 -3.49 7.58 -4.31
N ASP A 126 -2.72 7.45 -5.40
CA ASP A 126 -2.47 8.58 -6.29
C ASP A 126 -3.71 8.97 -7.12
N ASP A 127 -3.65 10.15 -7.73
CA ASP A 127 -4.75 10.73 -8.50
C ASP A 127 -5.19 9.90 -9.71
N ARG A 128 -4.28 9.09 -10.28
CA ARG A 128 -4.60 8.19 -11.40
C ARG A 128 -5.50 7.03 -10.97
N VAL A 129 -5.47 6.70 -9.70
CA VAL A 129 -6.31 5.67 -9.10
C VAL A 129 -7.57 6.26 -8.49
N THR A 130 -7.43 7.31 -7.70
CA THR A 130 -8.54 7.88 -6.93
C THR A 130 -9.44 8.81 -7.74
N GLY A 131 -8.87 9.53 -8.71
CA GLY A 131 -9.58 10.62 -9.35
C GLY A 131 -9.99 11.68 -8.32
N LYS A 132 -11.29 12.04 -8.30
CA LYS A 132 -11.81 13.06 -7.39
C LYS A 132 -11.95 12.53 -5.96
N LEU A 133 -11.08 12.94 -5.08
CA LEU A 133 -11.01 12.51 -3.67
C LEU A 133 -12.31 12.72 -2.88
N ASP A 134 -13.06 13.79 -3.18
CA ASP A 134 -14.32 14.09 -2.48
C ASP A 134 -15.40 13.02 -2.64
N THR A 135 -15.27 12.19 -3.67
CA THR A 135 -16.26 11.16 -4.00
C THR A 135 -15.68 9.74 -3.98
N TYR A 136 -14.40 9.58 -3.74
CA TYR A 136 -13.73 8.29 -3.78
C TYR A 136 -14.00 7.48 -2.50
N ALA A 137 -14.61 6.31 -2.66
CA ALA A 137 -14.82 5.29 -1.62
C ALA A 137 -15.34 5.81 -0.27
N LYS A 138 -16.19 6.86 -0.26
CA LYS A 138 -16.63 7.54 0.97
C LYS A 138 -17.48 6.66 1.90
N GLN A 139 -18.07 5.61 1.38
CA GLN A 139 -18.89 4.65 2.12
C GLN A 139 -18.06 3.56 2.82
N ALA A 140 -16.79 3.38 2.39
CA ALA A 140 -15.94 2.29 2.86
C ALA A 140 -15.12 2.67 4.08
N LYS A 141 -14.87 1.68 4.96
CA LYS A 141 -13.77 1.71 5.91
C LYS A 141 -12.48 1.35 5.18
N VAL A 142 -11.42 2.10 5.40
CA VAL A 142 -10.16 1.95 4.68
C VAL A 142 -9.10 1.34 5.57
N ILE A 143 -8.60 0.17 5.17
CA ILE A 143 -7.41 -0.48 5.72
C ILE A 143 -6.27 -0.24 4.74
N HIS A 144 -5.14 0.29 5.21
CA HIS A 144 -3.99 0.58 4.34
C HIS A 144 -2.74 -0.13 4.84
N LEU A 145 -2.33 -1.16 4.09
CA LEU A 145 -1.07 -1.88 4.30
C LEU A 145 0.02 -1.24 3.43
N ASP A 146 0.94 -0.55 4.06
CA ASP A 146 2.08 0.07 3.36
C ASP A 146 3.34 0.02 4.22
N ILE A 147 4.50 0.07 3.56
CA ILE A 147 5.80 0.13 4.24
C ILE A 147 6.18 1.57 4.57
N ASP A 148 5.62 2.55 3.84
CA ASP A 148 5.95 3.96 3.99
C ASP A 148 4.88 4.68 4.83
N HIS A 149 5.26 5.04 6.06
CA HIS A 149 4.41 5.82 6.95
C HIS A 149 3.91 7.14 6.31
N SER A 150 4.69 7.73 5.39
CA SER A 150 4.33 8.99 4.76
C SER A 150 3.16 8.88 3.76
N GLU A 151 2.81 7.67 3.33
CA GLU A 151 1.67 7.43 2.46
C GLU A 151 0.34 7.26 3.25
N ILE A 152 0.41 7.02 4.56
CA ILE A 152 -0.77 6.90 5.42
C ILE A 152 -1.44 8.27 5.58
N ASP A 153 -2.75 8.33 5.42
CA ASP A 153 -3.59 9.55 5.51
C ASP A 153 -3.21 10.67 4.53
N LYS A 154 -2.37 10.40 3.56
CA LYS A 154 -1.88 11.42 2.63
C LYS A 154 -2.96 11.93 1.68
N ASN A 155 -3.67 11.04 1.02
CA ASN A 155 -4.70 11.37 0.03
C ASN A 155 -6.09 10.87 0.43
N VAL A 156 -6.15 9.69 0.99
CA VAL A 156 -7.38 9.05 1.48
C VAL A 156 -7.24 8.84 2.97
N LYS A 157 -8.29 9.21 3.72
CA LYS A 157 -8.30 8.95 5.16
C LYS A 157 -8.35 7.46 5.42
N VAL A 158 -7.45 6.99 6.27
CA VAL A 158 -7.30 5.58 6.66
C VAL A 158 -7.99 5.36 8.01
N ASP A 159 -8.82 4.32 8.11
CA ASP A 159 -9.39 3.90 9.39
C ASP A 159 -8.40 3.02 10.17
N VAL A 160 -7.74 2.08 9.48
CA VAL A 160 -6.76 1.18 10.11
C VAL A 160 -5.47 1.16 9.29
N PRO A 161 -4.41 1.83 9.74
CA PRO A 161 -3.08 1.73 9.13
C PRO A 161 -2.36 0.45 9.59
N VAL A 162 -1.79 -0.30 8.65
CA VAL A 162 -0.95 -1.46 8.92
C VAL A 162 0.42 -1.23 8.29
N LEU A 163 1.36 -0.73 9.08
CA LEU A 163 2.71 -0.46 8.61
C LEU A 163 3.54 -1.75 8.59
N GLY A 164 4.18 -2.02 7.46
CA GLY A 164 5.06 -3.18 7.33
C GLY A 164 5.22 -3.65 5.89
N ASN A 165 6.18 -4.54 5.70
CA ASN A 165 6.34 -5.21 4.42
C ASN A 165 5.12 -6.10 4.14
N CYS A 166 4.53 -5.96 2.93
CA CYS A 166 3.34 -6.70 2.50
C CYS A 166 3.46 -8.22 2.71
N LYS A 167 4.66 -8.77 2.51
CA LYS A 167 4.91 -10.20 2.72
C LYS A 167 4.65 -10.65 4.15
N HIS A 168 5.07 -9.86 5.12
CA HIS A 168 4.90 -10.18 6.52
C HIS A 168 3.49 -9.87 7.00
N THR A 169 2.94 -8.72 6.62
CA THR A 169 1.61 -8.29 7.07
C THR A 169 0.47 -9.15 6.53
N LEU A 170 0.58 -9.64 5.28
CA LEU A 170 -0.44 -10.52 4.69
C LEU A 170 -0.39 -11.96 5.21
N ALA A 171 0.75 -12.40 5.76
CA ALA A 171 0.92 -13.75 6.33
C ALA A 171 0.42 -13.88 7.78
N MET A 172 0.21 -12.77 8.46
CA MET A 172 -0.27 -12.71 9.85
C MET A 172 -1.78 -12.81 9.94
#